data_c5c3905628af32c0af1c62c913e33585
#
_entry.id   c5c3905628af32c0af1c62c913e33585
#
_cell.length_a   1.000
_cell.length_b   1.000
_cell.length_c   1.000
_cell.angle_alpha   90.00
_cell.angle_beta   90.00
_cell.angle_gamma   90.00
#
_symmetry.space_group_name_H-M   'P 1'
#
loop_
_entity.id
_entity.type
_entity.pdbx_description
1 polymer ?
#
loop_
_entity_poly.entity_id
_entity_poly.type
_entity_poly.pdbx_seq_one_letter_code
_entity_poly.pdbx_strand_id
1 'polypeptide(L)' 'MANLSQVELQNLRHLIGVQDTNFQKLTNYANTCVDPQIKQLFTTSAQNTLNTKQKLLTFLN' A
#
# COMPACT_ATOMS: atom_id res chain seq x y z
N MET A 1 -6.48 17.77 -11.80
CA MET A 1 -5.54 16.65 -11.69
C MET A 1 -4.24 17.00 -12.38
N ALA A 2 -3.15 16.40 -11.94
CA ALA A 2 -1.85 16.66 -12.53
C ALA A 2 -1.76 16.04 -13.92
N ASN A 3 -1.09 16.76 -14.84
CA ASN A 3 -0.77 16.21 -16.15
C ASN A 3 0.47 15.32 -16.02
N LEU A 4 0.26 14.02 -16.09
CA LEU A 4 1.33 13.06 -15.96
C LEU A 4 1.85 12.65 -17.32
N SER A 5 3.18 12.55 -17.46
CA SER A 5 3.80 11.93 -18.62
C SER A 5 3.49 10.44 -18.61
N GLN A 6 3.74 9.76 -19.75
CA GLN A 6 3.56 8.30 -19.82
C GLN A 6 4.45 7.57 -18.82
N VAL A 7 5.70 8.04 -18.67
CA VAL A 7 6.65 7.43 -17.73
C VAL A 7 6.14 7.61 -16.30
N GLU A 8 5.71 8.82 -15.94
CA GLU A 8 5.17 9.07 -14.61
C GLU A 8 3.92 8.24 -14.35
N LEU A 9 3.06 8.09 -15.35
CA LEU A 9 1.85 7.29 -15.20
C LEU A 9 2.18 5.82 -14.99
N GLN A 10 3.16 5.28 -15.73
CA GLN A 10 3.63 3.90 -15.54
C GLN A 10 4.21 3.71 -14.15
N ASN A 11 5.03 4.66 -13.69
CA ASN A 11 5.62 4.60 -12.35
C ASN A 11 4.55 4.63 -11.28
N LEU A 12 3.53 5.46 -11.46
CA LEU A 12 2.42 5.57 -10.52
C LEU A 12 1.65 4.23 -10.43
N ARG A 13 1.34 3.63 -11.58
CA ARG A 13 0.65 2.34 -11.61
C ARG A 13 1.48 1.25 -10.94
N HIS A 14 2.79 1.27 -11.18
CA HIS A 14 3.70 0.32 -10.54
C HIS A 14 3.69 0.49 -9.02
N LEU A 15 3.78 1.72 -8.54
CA LEU A 15 3.74 2.01 -7.10
C LEU A 15 2.43 1.54 -6.46
N ILE A 16 1.31 1.75 -7.15
CA ILE A 16 0.02 1.29 -6.64
C ILE A 16 0.02 -0.24 -6.50
N GLY A 17 0.57 -0.95 -7.48
CA GLY A 17 0.70 -2.41 -7.41
C GLY A 17 1.59 -2.86 -6.28
N VAL A 18 2.69 -2.14 -6.02
CA VAL A 18 3.59 -2.44 -4.90
C VAL A 18 2.85 -2.29 -3.58
N GLN A 19 2.02 -1.25 -3.44
CA GLN A 19 1.24 -1.05 -2.21
C GLN A 19 0.24 -2.19 -1.99
N ASP A 20 -0.42 -2.66 -3.05
CA ASP A 20 -1.31 -3.81 -2.95
C ASP A 20 -0.59 -5.06 -2.44
N THR A 21 0.57 -5.35 -3.01
CA THR A 21 1.38 -6.50 -2.59
C THR A 21 1.81 -6.38 -1.15
N ASN A 22 2.28 -5.20 -0.75
CA ASN A 22 2.71 -4.95 0.62
C ASN A 22 1.54 -5.08 1.60
N PHE A 23 0.37 -4.57 1.24
CA PHE A 23 -0.82 -4.69 2.07
C PHE A 23 -1.15 -6.17 2.34
N GLN A 24 -1.13 -6.99 1.30
CA GLN A 24 -1.42 -8.42 1.43
C GLN A 24 -0.39 -9.13 2.31
N LYS A 25 0.89 -8.83 2.10
CA LYS A 25 1.96 -9.43 2.91
C LYS A 25 1.84 -9.05 4.37
N LEU A 26 1.64 -7.77 4.65
CA LEU A 26 1.55 -7.28 6.02
C LEU A 26 0.31 -7.82 6.72
N THR A 27 -0.80 -7.95 6.01
CA THR A 27 -2.02 -8.55 6.54
C THR A 27 -1.78 -10.01 6.89
N ASN A 28 -1.09 -10.76 6.02
CA ASN A 28 -0.76 -12.16 6.28
C ASN A 28 0.15 -12.30 7.48
N TYR A 29 1.16 -11.44 7.61
CA TYR A 29 2.04 -11.44 8.77
C TYR A 29 1.27 -11.18 10.06
N ALA A 30 0.36 -10.21 10.05
CA ALA A 30 -0.48 -9.91 11.20
C ALA A 30 -1.33 -11.12 11.60
N ASN A 31 -1.90 -11.82 10.60
CA ASN A 31 -2.76 -12.98 10.86
C ASN A 31 -2.02 -14.18 11.41
N THR A 32 -0.72 -14.32 11.11
CA THR A 32 0.10 -15.45 11.57
C THR A 32 0.93 -15.10 12.79
N CYS A 33 0.95 -13.85 13.21
CA CYS A 33 1.76 -13.39 14.32
C CYS A 33 1.10 -13.76 15.65
N VAL A 34 1.89 -14.31 16.58
CA VAL A 34 1.41 -14.71 17.90
C VAL A 34 1.52 -13.56 18.90
N ASP A 35 2.60 -12.78 18.82
CA ASP A 35 2.84 -11.67 19.74
C ASP A 35 1.88 -10.53 19.44
N PRO A 36 1.07 -10.09 20.44
CA PRO A 36 0.07 -9.05 20.19
C PRO A 36 0.66 -7.70 19.78
N GLN A 37 1.83 -7.34 20.29
CA GLN A 37 2.48 -6.06 19.97
C GLN A 37 3.00 -6.07 18.54
N ILE A 38 3.61 -7.17 18.11
CA ILE A 38 4.11 -7.31 16.75
C ILE A 38 2.94 -7.41 15.78
N LYS A 39 1.88 -8.13 16.16
CA LYS A 39 0.66 -8.20 15.36
C LYS A 39 0.08 -6.80 15.12
N GLN A 40 0.02 -5.98 16.17
CA GLN A 40 -0.48 -4.61 16.05
C GLN A 40 0.40 -3.78 15.12
N LEU A 41 1.72 -3.98 15.18
CA LEU A 41 2.65 -3.28 14.29
C LEU A 41 2.35 -3.61 12.83
N PHE A 42 2.18 -4.89 12.49
CA PHE A 42 1.86 -5.29 11.13
C PHE A 42 0.48 -4.79 10.69
N THR A 43 -0.49 -4.81 11.59
CA THR A 43 -1.84 -4.31 11.29
C THR A 43 -1.81 -2.82 10.96
N THR A 44 -1.08 -2.03 11.76
CA THR A 44 -0.93 -0.60 11.54
C THR A 44 -0.19 -0.32 10.23
N SER A 45 0.87 -1.08 9.97
CA SER A 45 1.64 -0.93 8.73
C SER A 45 0.79 -1.26 7.50
N ALA A 46 -0.03 -2.31 7.58
CA ALA A 46 -0.95 -2.67 6.50
C ALA A 46 -1.93 -1.53 6.23
N GLN A 47 -2.50 -0.95 7.27
CA GLN A 47 -3.43 0.17 7.12
C GLN A 47 -2.76 1.38 6.48
N ASN A 48 -1.52 1.68 6.88
CA ASN A 48 -0.76 2.79 6.29
C ASN A 48 -0.50 2.54 4.80
N THR A 49 -0.22 1.30 4.43
CA THR A 49 -0.02 0.93 3.03
C THR A 49 -1.29 1.16 2.22
N LEU A 50 -2.44 0.77 2.76
CA LEU A 50 -3.72 0.99 2.10
C LEU A 50 -4.02 2.47 1.93
N ASN A 51 -3.73 3.28 2.96
CA ASN A 51 -3.92 4.72 2.89
C ASN A 51 -3.04 5.35 1.81
N THR A 52 -1.79 4.90 1.69
CA THR A 52 -0.87 5.35 0.66
C THR A 52 -1.39 5.01 -0.72
N LYS A 53 -1.90 3.78 -0.90
CA LYS A 53 -2.49 3.37 -2.17
C LYS A 53 -3.66 4.28 -2.56
N GLN A 54 -4.56 4.55 -1.63
CA GLN A 54 -5.71 5.41 -1.90
C GLN A 54 -5.28 6.81 -2.31
N LYS A 55 -4.24 7.34 -1.67
CA LYS A 55 -3.68 8.62 -2.02
C LYS A 55 -3.10 8.62 -3.43
N LEU A 56 -2.38 7.57 -3.79
CA LEU A 56 -1.81 7.43 -5.13
C LEU A 56 -2.90 7.34 -6.20
N LEU A 57 -3.99 6.66 -5.89
CA LEU A 57 -5.11 6.52 -6.83
C LEU A 57 -5.74 7.86 -7.19
N THR A 58 -5.67 8.85 -6.31
CA THR A 58 -6.24 10.16 -6.60
C THR A 58 -5.54 10.85 -7.77
N PHE A 59 -4.29 10.49 -8.06
CA PHE A 59 -3.53 11.08 -9.17
C PHE A 59 -3.93 10.49 -10.53
N LEU A 60 -4.69 9.39 -10.54
CA LEU A 60 -5.15 8.77 -11.78
C LEU A 60 -6.47 9.32 -12.29
N ASN A 61 -7.17 10.09 -11.48
CA ASN A 61 -8.50 10.62 -11.84
C ASN A 61 -8.40 12.01 -12.43
#